data_ae0185ce2010083298911324b084ec4e
#
_entry.id   ae0185ce2010083298911324b084ec4e
#
_cell.length_a   1.000
_cell.length_b   1.000
_cell.length_c   1.000
_cell.angle_alpha   90.00
_cell.angle_beta   90.00
_cell.angle_gamma   90.00
#
_symmetry.space_group_name_H-M   'P 1'
#
loop_
_entity.id
_entity.type
_entity.pdbx_description
1 polymer ?
#
loop_
_entity_poly.entity_id
_entity_poly.type
_entity_poly.pdbx_seq_one_letter_code
_entity_poly.pdbx_strand_id
1 'polypeptide(L)'
;MLWKHLSETMATSLPCLIFAETIAGKSDNGWYKCKPVVWGEEYKKAAFGTQKRLGDIGFISNIIENHDEPRGVSHYIPEADVSDTSKKMLAAVNVMLRGLPFIYQGQELGMTNVAFHSINEIDDCSTLDEYQVALDAGLTPEAAFKAVVPYSRDNARTPFQWDATANAGFTTGTPWLKVNPNYTGINAAEQVNCPDSMYHWYKELIASARIRNTKMWLYMVKLFHTKKNRPI
;
A
#
# COMPACT_ATOMS: atom_id res chain seq x y z
N MET A 1 -16.95 8.36 -30.86
CA MET A 1 -15.76 9.12 -30.42
C MET A 1 -15.79 9.45 -28.95
N LEU A 2 -16.86 10.00 -28.40
CA LEU A 2 -16.95 10.40 -26.97
C LEU A 2 -16.77 9.22 -25.98
N TRP A 3 -17.35 8.06 -26.28
CA TRP A 3 -17.25 6.85 -25.46
C TRP A 3 -15.84 6.27 -25.40
N LYS A 4 -15.10 6.34 -26.50
CA LYS A 4 -13.73 5.89 -26.55
C LYS A 4 -12.83 6.80 -25.68
N HIS A 5 -13.10 8.09 -25.72
CA HIS A 5 -12.40 9.08 -24.90
C HIS A 5 -12.73 8.96 -23.40
N LEU A 6 -13.99 8.70 -23.05
CA LEU A 6 -14.42 8.45 -21.66
C LEU A 6 -13.90 7.12 -21.13
N SER A 7 -13.88 6.05 -21.94
CA SER A 7 -13.31 4.76 -21.52
C SER A 7 -11.78 4.86 -21.35
N GLU A 8 -11.11 5.65 -22.18
CA GLU A 8 -9.68 5.93 -22.03
C GLU A 8 -9.39 6.79 -20.78
N THR A 9 -10.24 7.77 -20.48
CA THR A 9 -10.13 8.62 -19.27
C THR A 9 -10.52 7.84 -18.00
N MET A 10 -11.52 6.98 -18.05
CA MET A 10 -11.87 6.11 -16.92
C MET A 10 -10.83 4.99 -16.71
N ALA A 11 -10.20 4.48 -17.76
CA ALA A 11 -9.08 3.54 -17.65
C ALA A 11 -7.86 4.19 -17.00
N THR A 12 -7.72 5.51 -17.03
CA THR A 12 -6.64 6.23 -16.35
C THR A 12 -6.86 6.44 -14.85
N SER A 13 -8.10 6.30 -14.37
CA SER A 13 -8.42 6.38 -12.93
C SER A 13 -8.48 5.01 -12.23
N LEU A 14 -8.62 3.92 -13.00
CA LEU A 14 -8.69 2.54 -12.50
C LEU A 14 -7.36 1.77 -12.40
N PRO A 15 -6.25 2.17 -13.03
CA PRO A 15 -5.05 1.34 -13.09
C PRO A 15 -4.42 0.98 -11.75
N CYS A 16 -4.72 1.73 -10.70
CA CYS A 16 -4.14 1.48 -9.39
C CYS A 16 -4.84 0.36 -8.62
N LEU A 17 -6.14 0.21 -8.79
CA LEU A 17 -6.86 -0.95 -8.27
C LEU A 17 -6.43 -2.23 -9.00
N ILE A 18 -6.29 -2.18 -10.33
CA ILE A 18 -5.75 -3.29 -11.12
C ILE A 18 -4.30 -3.62 -10.70
N PHE A 19 -3.53 -2.61 -10.33
CA PHE A 19 -2.16 -2.76 -9.87
C PHE A 19 -2.09 -3.49 -8.53
N ALA A 20 -2.88 -3.10 -7.56
CA ALA A 20 -3.00 -3.75 -6.27
C ALA A 20 -3.50 -5.20 -6.41
N GLU A 21 -4.54 -5.44 -7.19
CA GLU A 21 -5.08 -6.77 -7.47
C GLU A 21 -4.06 -7.69 -8.15
N THR A 22 -3.33 -7.19 -9.13
CA THR A 22 -2.34 -7.98 -9.86
C THR A 22 -1.17 -8.38 -8.96
N ILE A 23 -0.75 -7.51 -8.04
CA ILE A 23 0.34 -7.77 -7.12
C ILE A 23 -0.14 -8.59 -5.92
N ALA A 24 -1.33 -8.31 -5.42
CA ALA A 24 -1.88 -9.04 -4.27
C ALA A 24 -2.09 -10.53 -4.56
N GLY A 25 -2.06 -10.95 -5.84
CA GLY A 25 -2.39 -12.32 -6.20
C GLY A 25 -3.77 -12.72 -5.71
N LYS A 26 -4.64 -11.74 -5.37
CA LYS A 26 -6.02 -11.99 -4.98
C LYS A 26 -6.66 -12.81 -6.10
N SER A 27 -7.06 -14.00 -5.76
CA SER A 27 -7.74 -14.92 -6.66
C SER A 27 -9.24 -14.71 -6.48
N ASP A 28 -9.98 -14.63 -7.58
CA ASP A 28 -11.46 -14.64 -7.59
C ASP A 28 -12.05 -15.89 -6.90
N ASN A 29 -11.19 -16.85 -6.57
CA ASN A 29 -11.51 -18.12 -5.94
C ASN A 29 -11.14 -18.19 -4.44
N GLY A 30 -10.99 -17.06 -3.79
CA GLY A 30 -10.77 -16.96 -2.35
C GLY A 30 -9.36 -16.46 -1.96
N TRP A 31 -9.31 -15.60 -0.94
CA TRP A 31 -8.06 -15.01 -0.45
C TRP A 31 -7.08 -16.03 0.15
N TYR A 32 -7.59 -17.14 0.64
CA TYR A 32 -6.74 -18.21 1.19
C TYR A 32 -5.78 -18.83 0.16
N LYS A 33 -5.99 -18.55 -1.14
CA LYS A 33 -5.10 -18.94 -2.24
C LYS A 33 -4.11 -17.85 -2.62
N CYS A 34 -4.18 -16.67 -2.00
CA CYS A 34 -3.24 -15.60 -2.25
C CYS A 34 -1.82 -16.05 -1.92
N LYS A 35 -0.89 -15.68 -2.78
CA LYS A 35 0.53 -15.91 -2.54
C LYS A 35 1.16 -14.64 -2.01
N PRO A 36 2.15 -14.73 -1.12
CA PRO A 36 2.94 -13.58 -0.75
C PRO A 36 3.51 -12.89 -2.00
N VAL A 37 3.48 -11.56 -2.00
CA VAL A 37 4.07 -10.77 -3.08
C VAL A 37 5.57 -11.04 -3.12
N VAL A 38 6.10 -11.47 -4.28
CA VAL A 38 7.53 -11.48 -4.51
C VAL A 38 7.97 -10.05 -4.81
N TRP A 39 8.38 -9.37 -3.74
CA TRP A 39 8.83 -8.00 -3.81
C TRP A 39 10.01 -7.87 -4.80
N GLY A 40 9.92 -6.90 -5.65
CA GLY A 40 10.92 -6.59 -6.67
C GLY A 40 10.50 -7.03 -8.07
N GLU A 41 10.37 -8.29 -8.36
CA GLU A 41 10.10 -8.75 -9.74
C GLU A 41 8.63 -8.56 -10.14
N GLU A 42 7.68 -9.00 -9.33
CA GLU A 42 6.25 -8.90 -9.63
C GLU A 42 5.77 -7.46 -9.55
N TYR A 43 6.17 -6.74 -8.49
CA TYR A 43 5.87 -5.31 -8.34
C TYR A 43 6.43 -4.50 -9.51
N LYS A 44 7.71 -4.70 -9.85
CA LYS A 44 8.38 -4.04 -10.96
C LYS A 44 7.70 -4.33 -12.30
N LYS A 45 7.34 -5.60 -12.54
CA LYS A 45 6.63 -6.01 -13.76
C LYS A 45 5.27 -5.32 -13.88
N ALA A 46 4.49 -5.28 -12.81
CA ALA A 46 3.18 -4.65 -12.78
C ALA A 46 3.30 -3.11 -12.93
N ALA A 47 4.17 -2.46 -12.14
CA ALA A 47 4.39 -1.02 -12.17
C ALA A 47 4.85 -0.54 -13.55
N PHE A 48 5.92 -1.14 -14.08
CA PHE A 48 6.43 -0.73 -15.39
C PHE A 48 5.55 -1.18 -16.55
N GLY A 49 4.84 -2.30 -16.40
CA GLY A 49 3.84 -2.75 -17.38
C GLY A 49 2.72 -1.73 -17.53
N THR A 50 2.21 -1.22 -16.41
CA THR A 50 1.17 -0.18 -16.39
C THR A 50 1.69 1.15 -16.95
N GLN A 51 2.89 1.58 -16.54
CA GLN A 51 3.55 2.79 -17.08
C GLN A 51 3.73 2.70 -18.60
N LYS A 52 4.15 1.53 -19.10
CA LYS A 52 4.34 1.30 -20.54
C LYS A 52 3.04 1.32 -21.32
N ARG A 53 1.96 0.74 -20.79
CA ARG A 53 0.63 0.75 -21.43
C ARG A 53 0.05 2.14 -21.58
N LEU A 54 0.22 2.98 -20.57
CA LEU A 54 -0.29 4.35 -20.60
C LEU A 54 0.53 5.28 -21.48
N GLY A 55 1.81 5.00 -21.68
CA GLY A 55 2.65 5.85 -22.53
C GLY A 55 2.53 7.33 -22.14
N ASP A 56 2.25 8.20 -23.11
CA ASP A 56 2.08 9.64 -22.90
C ASP A 56 0.63 10.12 -22.83
N ILE A 57 -0.34 9.18 -22.81
CA ILE A 57 -1.77 9.49 -22.96
C ILE A 57 -2.37 10.07 -21.66
N GLY A 58 -1.76 9.85 -20.48
CA GLY A 58 -2.33 10.32 -19.23
C GLY A 58 -1.45 10.13 -18.01
N PHE A 59 -2.04 10.39 -16.84
CA PHE A 59 -1.41 10.20 -15.53
C PHE A 59 -2.06 9.03 -14.81
N ILE A 60 -1.23 8.22 -14.14
CA ILE A 60 -1.68 7.13 -13.28
C ILE A 60 -1.80 7.67 -11.86
N SER A 61 -2.79 7.19 -11.12
CA SER A 61 -2.81 7.33 -9.66
C SER A 61 -1.91 6.26 -9.04
N ASN A 62 -0.80 6.67 -8.46
CA ASN A 62 0.12 5.76 -7.77
C ASN A 62 -0.38 5.56 -6.35
N ILE A 63 -0.93 4.38 -6.06
CA ILE A 63 -1.52 4.02 -4.77
C ILE A 63 -0.83 2.74 -4.28
N ILE A 64 -0.32 2.74 -3.06
CA ILE A 64 0.26 1.54 -2.43
C ILE A 64 -0.58 1.05 -1.25
N GLU A 65 -1.47 1.89 -0.73
CA GLU A 65 -2.47 1.52 0.27
C GLU A 65 -3.67 2.47 0.19
N ASN A 66 -4.82 2.00 0.61
CA ASN A 66 -6.06 2.77 0.72
C ASN A 66 -7.00 2.10 1.74
N HIS A 67 -8.24 2.59 1.87
CA HIS A 67 -9.24 2.07 2.79
C HIS A 67 -9.79 0.67 2.43
N ASP A 68 -9.46 0.13 1.27
CA ASP A 68 -9.89 -1.19 0.78
C ASP A 68 -8.74 -2.20 0.68
N GLU A 69 -7.53 -1.80 1.08
CA GLU A 69 -6.33 -2.62 1.04
C GLU A 69 -5.65 -2.66 2.42
N PRO A 70 -4.81 -3.66 2.71
CA PRO A 70 -3.99 -3.65 3.92
C PRO A 70 -2.95 -2.52 3.87
N ARG A 71 -2.26 -2.28 4.97
CA ARG A 71 -1.15 -1.33 5.02
C ARG A 71 -0.03 -1.72 4.07
N GLY A 72 0.41 -0.77 3.23
CA GLY A 72 1.41 -1.01 2.19
C GLY A 72 2.72 -1.56 2.73
N VAL A 73 3.18 -1.09 3.89
CA VAL A 73 4.39 -1.64 4.55
C VAL A 73 4.25 -3.15 4.79
N SER A 74 3.13 -3.59 5.34
CA SER A 74 2.91 -5.00 5.67
C SER A 74 2.56 -5.85 4.46
N HIS A 75 2.09 -5.23 3.37
CA HIS A 75 1.70 -5.92 2.15
C HIS A 75 2.89 -6.14 1.20
N TYR A 76 3.73 -5.12 1.04
CA TYR A 76 4.80 -5.14 0.05
C TYR A 76 6.18 -5.47 0.61
N ILE A 77 6.39 -5.38 1.91
CA ILE A 77 7.69 -5.66 2.53
C ILE A 77 7.55 -6.93 3.37
N PRO A 78 8.32 -7.98 3.09
CA PRO A 78 8.36 -9.16 3.95
C PRO A 78 8.65 -8.75 5.40
N GLU A 79 7.99 -9.37 6.36
CA GLU A 79 8.09 -9.00 7.78
C GLU A 79 9.54 -8.93 8.29
N ALA A 80 10.37 -9.90 7.86
CA ALA A 80 11.80 -9.95 8.23
C ALA A 80 12.64 -8.79 7.66
N ASP A 81 12.15 -8.11 6.60
CA ASP A 81 12.85 -7.04 5.89
C ASP A 81 12.31 -5.65 6.25
N VAL A 82 11.31 -5.57 7.14
CA VAL A 82 10.72 -4.29 7.55
C VAL A 82 11.74 -3.49 8.35
N SER A 83 12.10 -2.35 7.82
CA SER A 83 13.06 -1.39 8.39
C SER A 83 12.70 0.02 7.91
N ASP A 84 13.27 1.05 8.53
CA ASP A 84 13.08 2.42 8.07
C ASP A 84 13.57 2.60 6.62
N THR A 85 14.66 1.94 6.25
CA THR A 85 15.19 1.97 4.88
C THR A 85 14.20 1.37 3.87
N SER A 86 13.63 0.21 4.16
CA SER A 86 12.66 -0.44 3.26
C SER A 86 11.34 0.33 3.17
N LYS A 87 10.86 0.92 4.28
CA LYS A 87 9.70 1.83 4.28
C LYS A 87 9.98 3.08 3.43
N LYS A 88 11.13 3.71 3.62
CA LYS A 88 11.57 4.89 2.84
C LYS A 88 11.71 4.56 1.36
N MET A 89 12.20 3.37 1.02
CA MET A 89 12.25 2.87 -0.36
C MET A 89 10.85 2.72 -0.96
N LEU A 90 9.91 2.11 -0.25
CA LEU A 90 8.53 1.94 -0.72
C LEU A 90 7.86 3.29 -0.99
N ALA A 91 8.03 4.27 -0.08
CA ALA A 91 7.56 5.63 -0.25
C ALA A 91 8.16 6.31 -1.49
N ALA A 92 9.49 6.15 -1.69
CA ALA A 92 10.17 6.71 -2.85
C ALA A 92 9.63 6.11 -4.16
N VAL A 93 9.41 4.82 -4.22
CA VAL A 93 8.81 4.17 -5.40
C VAL A 93 7.44 4.75 -5.69
N ASN A 94 6.55 4.88 -4.68
CA ASN A 94 5.22 5.42 -4.87
C ASN A 94 5.24 6.86 -5.44
N VAL A 95 6.07 7.73 -4.85
CA VAL A 95 6.13 9.15 -5.22
C VAL A 95 6.90 9.40 -6.53
N MET A 96 7.90 8.55 -6.85
CA MET A 96 8.78 8.75 -8.00
C MET A 96 8.29 8.11 -9.29
N LEU A 97 7.35 7.17 -9.24
CA LEU A 97 6.70 6.65 -10.44
C LEU A 97 5.93 7.76 -11.15
N ARG A 98 5.87 7.67 -12.48
CA ARG A 98 5.07 8.61 -13.27
C ARG A 98 3.61 8.51 -12.88
N GLY A 99 3.01 9.63 -12.51
CA GLY A 99 1.62 9.70 -12.11
C GLY A 99 1.39 10.66 -10.95
N LEU A 100 0.22 10.56 -10.37
CA LEU A 100 -0.16 11.32 -9.18
C LEU A 100 -0.07 10.40 -7.96
N PRO A 101 0.88 10.63 -7.03
CA PRO A 101 0.97 9.85 -5.83
C PRO A 101 -0.22 10.16 -4.90
N PHE A 102 -0.92 9.12 -4.49
CA PHE A 102 -1.89 9.16 -3.42
C PHE A 102 -1.23 8.66 -2.15
N ILE A 103 -1.34 9.43 -1.10
CA ILE A 103 -0.81 9.11 0.22
C ILE A 103 -2.01 8.92 1.13
N TYR A 104 -2.22 7.70 1.58
CA TYR A 104 -3.30 7.37 2.50
C TYR A 104 -2.91 7.73 3.93
N GLN A 105 -3.89 8.10 4.76
CA GLN A 105 -3.67 8.46 6.17
C GLN A 105 -2.87 7.39 6.92
N GLY A 106 -1.78 7.78 7.56
CA GLY A 106 -0.88 6.89 8.28
C GLY A 106 0.22 6.26 7.43
N GLN A 107 0.12 6.34 6.10
CA GLN A 107 1.18 5.92 5.20
C GLN A 107 2.44 6.76 5.39
N GLU A 108 2.27 8.06 5.63
CA GLU A 108 3.35 9.02 5.90
C GLU A 108 4.08 8.75 7.24
N LEU A 109 3.46 7.99 8.12
CA LEU A 109 4.06 7.53 9.38
C LEU A 109 4.68 6.13 9.25
N GLY A 110 4.42 5.43 8.16
CA GLY A 110 4.80 4.04 8.00
C GLY A 110 4.02 3.10 8.91
N MET A 111 2.72 3.38 9.15
CA MET A 111 1.82 2.50 9.88
C MET A 111 1.78 1.11 9.23
N THR A 112 1.64 0.07 10.05
CA THR A 112 1.61 -1.33 9.64
C THR A 112 0.26 -1.97 9.93
N ASN A 113 0.03 -3.16 9.41
CA ASN A 113 -1.09 -3.98 9.83
C ASN A 113 -1.07 -4.19 11.35
N VAL A 114 -2.25 -4.32 11.94
CA VAL A 114 -2.39 -4.67 13.36
C VAL A 114 -2.39 -6.18 13.55
N ALA A 115 -1.80 -6.66 14.64
CA ALA A 115 -1.89 -8.06 15.01
C ALA A 115 -3.28 -8.37 15.61
N PHE A 116 -4.19 -8.87 14.79
CA PHE A 116 -5.43 -9.48 15.25
C PHE A 116 -5.15 -10.89 15.80
N HIS A 117 -5.90 -11.30 16.83
CA HIS A 117 -5.73 -12.61 17.47
C HIS A 117 -6.94 -13.52 17.30
N SER A 118 -8.07 -12.98 16.87
CA SER A 118 -9.30 -13.71 16.63
C SER A 118 -10.08 -13.10 15.49
N ILE A 119 -10.82 -13.94 14.77
CA ILE A 119 -11.76 -13.47 13.73
C ILE A 119 -12.84 -12.55 14.32
N ASN A 120 -13.14 -12.69 15.61
CA ASN A 120 -14.12 -11.84 16.32
C ASN A 120 -13.64 -10.40 16.51
N GLU A 121 -12.37 -10.10 16.28
CA GLU A 121 -11.83 -8.73 16.28
C GLU A 121 -12.00 -8.03 14.92
N ILE A 122 -12.48 -8.73 13.90
CA ILE A 122 -12.65 -8.24 12.53
C ILE A 122 -14.09 -7.75 12.34
N ASP A 123 -14.24 -6.55 11.79
CA ASP A 123 -15.51 -5.95 11.41
C ASP A 123 -15.72 -5.90 9.88
N ASP A 124 -14.66 -6.09 9.11
CA ASP A 124 -14.68 -6.12 7.66
C ASP A 124 -15.46 -7.32 7.11
N CYS A 125 -16.67 -7.05 6.58
CA CYS A 125 -17.55 -8.09 6.01
C CYS A 125 -16.85 -8.93 4.92
N SER A 126 -16.02 -8.33 4.07
CA SER A 126 -15.30 -9.09 3.04
C SER A 126 -14.31 -10.07 3.64
N THR A 127 -13.64 -9.70 4.74
CA THR A 127 -12.74 -10.63 5.44
C THR A 127 -13.51 -11.76 6.09
N LEU A 128 -14.68 -11.47 6.68
CA LEU A 128 -15.54 -12.50 7.28
C LEU A 128 -16.08 -13.47 6.21
N ASP A 129 -16.50 -12.95 5.07
CA ASP A 129 -16.94 -13.78 3.93
C ASP A 129 -15.79 -14.67 3.42
N GLU A 130 -14.60 -14.11 3.23
CA GLU A 130 -13.43 -14.86 2.76
C GLU A 130 -12.92 -15.87 3.80
N TYR A 131 -13.08 -15.59 5.09
CA TYR A 131 -12.83 -16.57 6.14
C TYR A 131 -13.77 -17.76 6.03
N GLN A 132 -15.09 -17.52 5.80
CA GLN A 132 -16.04 -18.60 5.57
C GLN A 132 -15.72 -19.41 4.32
N VAL A 133 -15.37 -18.74 3.21
CA VAL A 133 -14.93 -19.40 1.96
C VAL A 133 -13.71 -20.32 2.21
N ALA A 134 -12.78 -19.89 3.06
CA ALA A 134 -11.62 -20.70 3.42
C ALA A 134 -12.02 -21.93 4.25
N LEU A 135 -12.95 -21.79 5.20
CA LEU A 135 -13.49 -22.90 5.98
C LEU A 135 -14.24 -23.91 5.09
N ASP A 136 -15.08 -23.42 4.18
CA ASP A 136 -15.84 -24.26 3.23
C ASP A 136 -14.91 -25.00 2.26
N ALA A 137 -13.71 -24.45 2.00
CA ALA A 137 -12.66 -25.11 1.25
C ALA A 137 -11.87 -26.15 2.06
N GLY A 138 -12.20 -26.35 3.35
CA GLY A 138 -11.62 -27.37 4.21
C GLY A 138 -10.42 -26.92 5.05
N LEU A 139 -10.12 -25.62 5.13
CA LEU A 139 -9.09 -25.13 6.03
C LEU A 139 -9.56 -25.21 7.49
N THR A 140 -8.60 -25.42 8.41
CA THR A 140 -8.90 -25.25 9.85
C THR A 140 -9.15 -23.78 10.17
N PRO A 141 -9.87 -23.45 11.24
CA PRO A 141 -10.11 -22.07 11.67
C PRO A 141 -8.83 -21.23 11.76
N GLU A 142 -7.75 -21.81 12.31
CA GLU A 142 -6.46 -21.14 12.46
C GLU A 142 -5.80 -20.89 11.10
N ALA A 143 -5.87 -21.86 10.20
CA ALA A 143 -5.30 -21.74 8.85
C ALA A 143 -6.10 -20.71 8.03
N ALA A 144 -7.43 -20.71 8.10
CA ALA A 144 -8.29 -19.76 7.44
C ALA A 144 -8.01 -18.34 7.94
N PHE A 145 -7.98 -18.14 9.27
CA PHE A 145 -7.64 -16.87 9.89
C PHE A 145 -6.28 -16.32 9.41
N LYS A 146 -5.25 -17.14 9.49
CA LYS A 146 -3.90 -16.77 9.07
C LYS A 146 -3.81 -16.44 7.59
N ALA A 147 -4.63 -17.06 6.77
CA ALA A 147 -4.62 -16.85 5.32
C ALA A 147 -5.35 -15.57 4.89
N VAL A 148 -6.42 -15.16 5.58
CA VAL A 148 -7.28 -14.05 5.13
C VAL A 148 -7.03 -12.73 5.84
N VAL A 149 -6.72 -12.75 7.13
CA VAL A 149 -6.60 -11.53 7.96
C VAL A 149 -5.50 -10.57 7.49
N PRO A 150 -4.36 -11.02 6.95
CA PRO A 150 -3.36 -10.10 6.39
C PRO A 150 -3.90 -9.20 5.26
N TYR A 151 -4.97 -9.61 4.59
CA TYR A 151 -5.61 -8.85 3.50
C TYR A 151 -6.84 -8.07 3.95
N SER A 152 -7.19 -8.12 5.24
CA SER A 152 -8.34 -7.39 5.79
C SER A 152 -8.19 -5.88 5.61
N ARG A 153 -9.30 -5.24 5.19
CA ARG A 153 -9.41 -3.78 5.10
C ARG A 153 -9.32 -3.11 6.47
N ASP A 154 -9.66 -3.81 7.53
CA ASP A 154 -9.57 -3.28 8.91
C ASP A 154 -8.14 -2.90 9.29
N ASN A 155 -7.14 -3.54 8.68
CA ASN A 155 -5.74 -3.15 8.87
C ASN A 155 -5.47 -1.68 8.51
N ALA A 156 -6.08 -1.18 7.44
CA ALA A 156 -5.95 0.22 7.02
C ALA A 156 -6.95 1.18 7.70
N ARG A 157 -7.97 0.63 8.37
CA ARG A 157 -9.04 1.40 9.03
C ARG A 157 -8.84 1.57 10.53
N THR A 158 -7.76 1.01 11.08
CA THR A 158 -7.38 1.20 12.49
C THR A 158 -7.23 2.68 12.83
N PRO A 159 -7.45 3.08 14.09
CA PRO A 159 -7.26 4.46 14.53
C PRO A 159 -5.92 5.04 14.12
N PHE A 160 -5.92 6.27 13.63
CA PHE A 160 -4.69 7.00 13.31
C PHE A 160 -3.86 7.24 14.57
N GLN A 161 -2.56 7.07 14.45
CA GLN A 161 -1.62 7.13 15.57
C GLN A 161 -1.10 8.56 15.76
N TRP A 162 -1.84 9.37 16.54
CA TRP A 162 -1.49 10.78 16.78
C TRP A 162 -0.30 10.94 17.71
N ASP A 163 -0.30 10.20 18.84
CA ASP A 163 0.73 10.28 19.87
C ASP A 163 0.84 8.97 20.66
N ALA A 164 1.73 8.95 21.67
CA ALA A 164 1.94 7.79 22.54
C ALA A 164 0.98 7.71 23.74
N THR A 165 -0.06 8.52 23.81
CA THR A 165 -1.06 8.46 24.87
C THR A 165 -2.11 7.35 24.62
N ALA A 166 -2.99 7.14 25.58
CA ALA A 166 -4.03 6.11 25.48
C ALA A 166 -4.80 6.20 24.14
N ASN A 167 -5.10 5.05 23.55
CA ASN A 167 -5.74 4.94 22.24
C ASN A 167 -5.00 5.69 21.12
N ALA A 168 -3.68 5.81 21.21
CA ALA A 168 -2.84 6.55 20.25
C ALA A 168 -3.25 8.02 20.11
N GLY A 169 -3.79 8.65 21.16
CA GLY A 169 -4.33 10.00 21.10
C GLY A 169 -5.56 10.17 20.20
N PHE A 170 -6.12 9.08 19.69
CA PHE A 170 -7.22 9.12 18.72
C PHE A 170 -8.58 9.42 19.37
N THR A 171 -8.85 8.85 20.54
CA THR A 171 -10.12 9.03 21.28
C THR A 171 -9.94 8.82 22.77
N THR A 172 -10.80 9.47 23.56
CA THR A 172 -10.95 9.23 25.00
C THR A 172 -11.96 8.12 25.31
N GLY A 173 -12.75 7.70 24.31
CA GLY A 173 -13.73 6.62 24.40
C GLY A 173 -13.16 5.28 23.95
N THR A 174 -14.04 4.31 23.71
CA THR A 174 -13.66 3.01 23.11
C THR A 174 -13.53 3.16 21.60
N PRO A 175 -12.36 2.88 21.00
CA PRO A 175 -12.22 2.90 19.55
C PRO A 175 -13.10 1.84 18.90
N TRP A 176 -13.61 2.14 17.70
CA TRP A 176 -14.37 1.17 16.90
C TRP A 176 -13.52 -0.07 16.54
N LEU A 177 -12.32 0.15 16.02
CA LEU A 177 -11.37 -0.92 15.74
C LEU A 177 -10.20 -0.89 16.72
N LYS A 178 -9.53 -2.02 16.84
CA LYS A 178 -8.32 -2.18 17.64
C LYS A 178 -7.25 -1.16 17.30
N VAL A 179 -6.71 -0.49 18.30
CA VAL A 179 -5.54 0.37 18.13
C VAL A 179 -4.31 -0.51 17.94
N ASN A 180 -3.49 -0.21 16.93
CA ASN A 180 -2.24 -0.93 16.73
C ASN A 180 -1.27 -0.60 17.89
N PRO A 181 -0.82 -1.58 18.68
CA PRO A 181 0.00 -1.33 19.86
C PRO A 181 1.37 -0.69 19.57
N ASN A 182 1.80 -0.68 18.31
CA ASN A 182 3.04 -0.03 17.89
C ASN A 182 2.95 1.51 17.86
N TYR A 183 1.80 2.09 18.22
CA TYR A 183 1.63 3.56 18.31
C TYR A 183 2.61 4.22 19.28
N THR A 184 3.15 3.48 20.23
CA THR A 184 4.17 3.98 21.16
C THR A 184 5.50 4.33 20.49
N GLY A 185 5.77 3.76 19.30
CA GLY A 185 6.98 4.03 18.53
C GLY A 185 6.70 4.56 17.11
N ILE A 186 5.45 4.44 16.63
CA ILE A 186 5.03 4.96 15.33
C ILE A 186 3.86 5.90 15.56
N ASN A 187 4.11 7.19 15.66
CA ASN A 187 3.07 8.19 15.84
C ASN A 187 3.48 9.55 15.28
N ALA A 188 2.47 10.39 15.01
CA ALA A 188 2.67 11.69 14.40
C ALA A 188 3.48 12.65 15.27
N ALA A 189 3.21 12.69 16.58
CA ALA A 189 3.85 13.63 17.49
C ALA A 189 5.37 13.44 17.55
N GLU A 190 5.84 12.19 17.57
CA GLU A 190 7.27 11.91 17.54
C GLU A 190 7.87 12.19 16.16
N GLN A 191 7.20 11.76 15.09
CA GLN A 191 7.77 11.85 13.75
C GLN A 191 7.84 13.28 13.21
N VAL A 192 6.90 14.15 13.58
CA VAL A 192 6.97 15.59 13.20
C VAL A 192 8.20 16.26 13.80
N ASN A 193 8.68 15.80 14.95
CA ASN A 193 9.86 16.35 15.65
C ASN A 193 11.16 15.61 15.31
N CYS A 194 11.12 14.53 14.57
CA CYS A 194 12.30 13.73 14.19
C CYS A 194 12.68 13.97 12.73
N PRO A 195 13.78 14.65 12.41
CA PRO A 195 14.16 14.98 11.03
C PRO A 195 14.37 13.78 10.12
N ASP A 196 14.74 12.61 10.67
CA ASP A 196 14.98 11.39 9.89
C ASP A 196 13.78 10.44 9.84
N SER A 197 12.59 10.90 10.25
CA SER A 197 11.36 10.12 10.27
C SER A 197 10.78 9.84 8.87
N MET A 198 9.83 8.90 8.81
CA MET A 198 9.03 8.66 7.61
C MET A 198 8.25 9.90 7.17
N TYR A 199 7.68 10.65 8.13
CA TYR A 199 6.97 11.90 7.86
C TYR A 199 7.86 12.91 7.13
N HIS A 200 9.08 13.16 7.61
CA HIS A 200 10.01 14.07 6.94
C HIS A 200 10.49 13.54 5.60
N TRP A 201 10.67 12.24 5.48
CA TRP A 201 11.00 11.61 4.20
C TRP A 201 9.91 11.85 3.15
N TYR A 202 8.62 11.66 3.48
CA TYR A 202 7.51 11.99 2.58
C TYR A 202 7.48 13.49 2.23
N LYS A 203 7.72 14.36 3.21
CA LYS A 203 7.80 15.80 2.99
C LYS A 203 8.88 16.18 1.98
N GLU A 204 10.05 15.58 2.09
CA GLU A 204 11.17 15.78 1.16
C GLU A 204 10.89 15.20 -0.23
N LEU A 205 10.29 14.02 -0.31
CA LEU A 205 9.90 13.40 -1.58
C LEU A 205 8.88 14.27 -2.32
N ILE A 206 7.86 14.78 -1.63
CA ILE A 206 6.83 15.64 -2.22
C ILE A 206 7.44 16.97 -2.68
N ALA A 207 8.30 17.59 -1.88
CA ALA A 207 9.02 18.80 -2.25
C ALA A 207 9.88 18.57 -3.49
N SER A 208 10.61 17.46 -3.53
CA SER A 208 11.43 17.05 -4.68
C SER A 208 10.59 16.78 -5.92
N ALA A 209 9.44 16.14 -5.79
CA ALA A 209 8.53 15.86 -6.91
C ALA A 209 7.96 17.16 -7.51
N ARG A 210 7.68 18.19 -6.69
CA ARG A 210 7.24 19.51 -7.16
C ARG A 210 8.30 20.21 -8.01
N ILE A 211 9.58 20.10 -7.64
CA ILE A 211 10.70 20.71 -8.38
C ILE A 211 10.94 20.00 -9.71
N ARG A 212 10.63 18.70 -9.80
CA ARG A 212 10.86 17.85 -10.96
C ARG A 212 9.87 18.05 -12.10
N ASN A 213 8.86 18.84 -11.93
CA ASN A 213 7.77 19.01 -12.91
C ASN A 213 8.21 19.48 -14.30
N THR A 214 9.50 19.62 -14.59
CA THR A 214 9.96 20.13 -15.88
C THR A 214 11.05 19.34 -16.62
N LYS A 215 11.98 18.66 -16.01
CA LYS A 215 13.04 17.97 -16.80
C LYS A 215 13.58 16.66 -16.22
N MET A 216 13.72 16.53 -14.92
CA MET A 216 14.36 15.37 -14.30
C MET A 216 13.49 14.12 -14.35
N TRP A 217 12.18 14.30 -14.38
CA TRP A 217 11.21 13.22 -14.49
C TRP A 217 11.35 12.47 -15.86
N LEU A 218 11.53 13.21 -16.94
CA LEU A 218 11.86 12.68 -18.27
C LEU A 218 13.23 11.96 -18.29
N TYR A 219 14.17 12.40 -17.45
CA TYR A 219 15.51 11.81 -17.38
C TYR A 219 15.53 10.47 -16.65
N MET A 220 14.80 10.35 -15.55
CA MET A 220 14.72 9.10 -14.78
C MET A 220 14.00 7.99 -15.55
N VAL A 221 12.90 8.32 -16.24
CA VAL A 221 12.20 7.34 -17.10
C VAL A 221 13.09 6.87 -18.23
N LYS A 222 13.89 7.75 -18.84
CA LYS A 222 14.88 7.37 -19.86
C LYS A 222 16.00 6.49 -19.31
N LEU A 223 16.52 6.75 -18.12
CA LEU A 223 17.57 5.94 -17.48
C LEU A 223 17.13 4.49 -17.22
N PHE A 224 15.89 4.28 -16.82
CA PHE A 224 15.34 2.94 -16.64
C PHE A 224 15.07 2.21 -17.96
N HIS A 225 14.81 2.95 -19.06
CA HIS A 225 14.62 2.36 -20.39
C HIS A 225 15.93 1.98 -21.07
N THR A 226 17.01 2.72 -20.84
CA THR A 226 18.30 2.50 -21.53
C THR A 226 19.14 1.36 -20.93
N LYS A 227 18.88 0.93 -19.68
CA LYS A 227 19.61 -0.21 -19.09
C LYS A 227 19.19 -1.59 -19.62
N LYS A 228 18.16 -1.67 -20.48
CA LYS A 228 17.67 -2.94 -21.04
C LYS A 228 18.53 -3.49 -22.20
N ASN A 229 19.52 -2.75 -22.67
CA ASN A 229 20.35 -3.11 -23.81
C ASN A 229 21.85 -3.33 -23.48
N ARG A 230 22.19 -3.69 -22.26
CA ARG A 230 23.53 -4.23 -22.00
C ARG A 230 23.43 -5.76 -21.88
N PRO A 231 24.05 -6.52 -22.79
CA PRO A 231 24.20 -7.96 -22.60
C PRO A 231 25.08 -8.19 -21.36
N ILE A 232 24.68 -9.18 -20.58
CA ILE A 232 25.47 -9.75 -19.48
C ILE A 232 26.63 -10.54 -20.08
#